data_6758e3f9608f5600e9c9aa5415b3f13d
#
_entry.id   6758e3f9608f5600e9c9aa5415b3f13d
#
_cell.length_a   1.000
_cell.length_b   1.000
_cell.length_c   1.000
_cell.angle_alpha   90.00
_cell.angle_beta   90.00
_cell.angle_gamma   90.00
#
_symmetry.space_group_name_H-M   'P 1'
#
loop_
_entity.id
_entity.type
_entity.pdbx_description
1 polymer ?
#
loop_
_entity_poly.entity_id
_entity_poly.type
_entity_poly.pdbx_seq_one_letter_code
_entity_poly.pdbx_strand_id
1 'polypeptide(L)'
;MKAKNTNIQSAIDYICSNSGFIALDEKDFEIACPNPAICIDKKGETLNEVLEAVTTAWKMLPLPKPSRTILFIESRSLTMADIGYIENSFNGFDFFKFGINCEEPDGAKVRIILIG
;
A
#
# COMPACT_ATOMS: atom_id res chain seq x y z
N MET A 1 7.45 -8.45 14.17
CA MET A 1 6.65 -7.24 14.34
C MET A 1 5.24 -7.58 14.75
N LYS A 2 4.61 -6.72 15.54
CA LYS A 2 3.29 -6.98 16.05
C LYS A 2 2.45 -5.70 15.97
N ALA A 3 1.37 -5.74 15.22
CA ALA A 3 0.43 -4.63 15.11
C ALA A 3 -0.61 -4.70 16.21
N LYS A 4 -1.11 -3.55 16.67
CA LYS A 4 -2.16 -3.48 17.69
C LYS A 4 -3.52 -3.90 17.14
N ASN A 5 -3.73 -3.71 15.84
CA ASN A 5 -4.99 -3.98 15.16
C ASN A 5 -4.84 -5.25 14.32
N THR A 6 -5.71 -6.23 14.54
CA THR A 6 -5.68 -7.50 13.81
C THR A 6 -5.89 -7.32 12.31
N ASN A 7 -6.68 -6.32 11.89
CA ASN A 7 -6.87 -6.04 10.46
C ASN A 7 -5.59 -5.55 9.82
N ILE A 8 -4.82 -4.73 10.53
CA ILE A 8 -3.51 -4.26 10.05
C ILE A 8 -2.54 -5.43 9.95
N GLN A 9 -2.49 -6.30 10.96
CA GLN A 9 -1.62 -7.46 10.94
C GLN A 9 -2.01 -8.42 9.81
N SER A 10 -3.29 -8.64 9.57
CA SER A 10 -3.76 -9.46 8.47
C SER A 10 -3.35 -8.88 7.11
N ALA A 11 -3.42 -7.56 6.96
CA ALA A 11 -2.99 -6.88 5.74
C ALA A 11 -1.47 -7.04 5.52
N ILE A 12 -0.68 -6.89 6.57
CA ILE A 12 0.77 -7.08 6.50
C ILE A 12 1.10 -8.52 6.09
N ASP A 13 0.45 -9.50 6.70
CA ASP A 13 0.64 -10.91 6.38
C ASP A 13 0.28 -11.21 4.93
N TYR A 14 -0.82 -10.65 4.45
CA TYR A 14 -1.23 -10.78 3.05
C TYR A 14 -0.18 -10.19 2.11
N ILE A 15 0.30 -8.99 2.39
CA ILE A 15 1.32 -8.31 1.57
C ILE A 15 2.61 -9.14 1.52
N CYS A 16 3.09 -9.60 2.66
CA CYS A 16 4.32 -10.39 2.73
C CYS A 16 4.20 -11.71 1.96
N SER A 17 3.00 -12.31 1.95
CA SER A 17 2.76 -13.58 1.27
C SER A 17 2.54 -13.42 -0.24
N ASN A 18 2.13 -12.24 -0.70
CA ASN A 18 1.69 -12.03 -2.08
C ASN A 18 2.54 -11.04 -2.87
N SER A 19 3.43 -10.30 -2.25
CA SER A 19 4.33 -9.41 -2.98
C SER A 19 5.40 -10.25 -3.70
N GLY A 20 5.40 -10.20 -5.02
CA GLY A 20 6.26 -11.05 -5.85
C GLY A 20 7.21 -10.30 -6.76
N PHE A 21 6.71 -9.34 -7.51
CA PHE A 21 7.53 -8.59 -8.46
C PHE A 21 8.47 -7.63 -7.74
N ILE A 22 7.94 -6.83 -6.81
CA ILE A 22 8.74 -6.07 -5.85
C ILE A 22 8.31 -6.58 -4.49
N ALA A 23 9.16 -7.39 -3.88
CA ALA A 23 8.82 -8.13 -2.67
C ALA A 23 8.96 -7.27 -1.41
N LEU A 24 8.01 -7.44 -0.51
CA LEU A 24 8.05 -6.89 0.84
C LEU A 24 8.03 -8.05 1.83
N ASP A 25 8.81 -7.95 2.90
CA ASP A 25 8.81 -8.92 3.99
C ASP A 25 8.54 -8.22 5.32
N GLU A 26 8.43 -8.98 6.38
CA GLU A 26 8.15 -8.43 7.71
C GLU A 26 9.22 -7.44 8.16
N LYS A 27 10.45 -7.65 7.77
CA LYS A 27 11.57 -6.77 8.09
C LYS A 27 11.40 -5.38 7.49
N ASP A 28 10.84 -5.29 6.28
CA ASP A 28 10.53 -4.00 5.65
C ASP A 28 9.53 -3.20 6.49
N PHE A 29 8.52 -3.87 7.04
CA PHE A 29 7.53 -3.23 7.91
C PHE A 29 8.15 -2.80 9.24
N GLU A 30 9.05 -3.58 9.79
CA GLU A 30 9.76 -3.21 11.03
C GLU A 30 10.58 -1.95 10.86
N ILE A 31 11.20 -1.76 9.70
CA ILE A 31 12.01 -0.59 9.40
C ILE A 31 11.15 0.61 9.05
N ALA A 32 10.20 0.43 8.12
CA ALA A 32 9.40 1.52 7.57
C ALA A 32 8.26 1.94 8.49
N CYS A 33 7.53 0.99 9.05
CA CYS A 33 6.34 1.23 9.86
C CYS A 33 6.34 0.33 11.10
N PRO A 34 7.23 0.57 12.07
CA PRO A 34 7.34 -0.33 13.23
C PRO A 34 6.09 -0.35 14.11
N ASN A 35 5.30 0.73 14.10
CA ASN A 35 4.07 0.84 14.87
C ASN A 35 2.91 1.27 13.97
N PRO A 36 2.49 0.42 13.04
CA PRO A 36 1.43 0.79 12.10
C PRO A 36 0.10 0.98 12.82
N ALA A 37 -0.59 2.06 12.50
CA ALA A 37 -1.88 2.42 13.07
C ALA A 37 -2.97 2.55 12.00
N ILE A 38 -2.60 2.60 10.74
CA ILE A 38 -3.51 2.91 9.64
C ILE A 38 -3.36 1.87 8.54
N CYS A 39 -4.52 1.42 8.05
CA CYS A 39 -4.59 0.55 6.88
C CYS A 39 -5.71 1.08 5.97
N ILE A 40 -5.34 1.43 4.75
CA ILE A 40 -6.29 1.83 3.71
C ILE A 40 -6.21 0.78 2.61
N ASP A 41 -7.32 0.10 2.33
CA ASP A 41 -7.38 -0.99 1.36
C ASP A 41 -8.51 -0.69 0.38
N LYS A 42 -8.16 -0.45 -0.87
CA LYS A 42 -9.13 -0.12 -1.92
C LYS A 42 -8.93 -1.01 -3.14
N LYS A 43 -10.05 -1.37 -3.76
CA LYS A 43 -10.09 -2.17 -4.99
C LYS A 43 -10.92 -1.43 -6.05
N GLY A 44 -10.62 -1.67 -7.31
CA GLY A 44 -11.38 -1.11 -8.42
C GLY A 44 -10.93 -1.66 -9.75
N GLU A 45 -11.46 -1.08 -10.83
CA GLU A 45 -11.22 -1.57 -12.19
C GLU A 45 -10.05 -0.89 -12.86
N THR A 46 -9.68 0.31 -12.43
CA THR A 46 -8.55 1.06 -13.00
C THR A 46 -7.61 1.55 -11.91
N LEU A 47 -6.34 1.72 -12.27
CA LEU A 47 -5.34 2.25 -11.35
C LEU A 47 -5.72 3.66 -10.86
N ASN A 48 -6.16 4.52 -11.75
CA ASN A 48 -6.54 5.89 -11.40
C ASN A 48 -7.69 5.92 -10.38
N GLU A 49 -8.71 5.10 -10.59
CA GLU A 49 -9.84 4.98 -9.66
C GLU A 49 -9.38 4.58 -8.27
N VAL A 50 -8.56 3.53 -8.18
CA VAL A 50 -8.11 2.99 -6.91
C VAL A 50 -7.13 3.95 -6.23
N LEU A 51 -6.21 4.54 -6.99
CA LEU A 51 -5.24 5.49 -6.47
C LEU A 51 -5.93 6.74 -5.92
N GLU A 52 -6.94 7.25 -6.63
CA GLU A 52 -7.75 8.38 -6.15
C GLU A 52 -8.48 8.04 -4.85
N ALA A 53 -9.05 6.84 -4.76
CA ALA A 53 -9.72 6.40 -3.54
C ALA A 53 -8.75 6.33 -2.35
N VAL A 54 -7.54 5.82 -2.56
CA VAL A 54 -6.52 5.73 -1.51
C VAL A 54 -6.05 7.12 -1.09
N THR A 55 -5.74 8.00 -2.04
CA THR A 55 -5.27 9.35 -1.73
C THR A 55 -6.34 10.19 -1.05
N THR A 56 -7.59 10.04 -1.45
CA THR A 56 -8.72 10.72 -0.79
C THR A 56 -8.87 10.26 0.66
N ALA A 57 -8.83 8.95 0.89
CA ALA A 57 -8.89 8.40 2.24
C ALA A 57 -7.72 8.88 3.10
N TRP A 58 -6.51 8.93 2.53
CA TRP A 58 -5.31 9.44 3.21
C TRP A 58 -5.49 10.90 3.64
N LYS A 59 -6.00 11.74 2.75
CA LYS A 59 -6.21 13.16 3.03
C LYS A 59 -7.26 13.40 4.10
N MET A 60 -8.19 12.48 4.27
CA MET A 60 -9.25 12.58 5.28
C MET A 60 -8.83 12.10 6.67
N LEU A 61 -7.63 11.57 6.82
CA LEU A 61 -7.16 11.13 8.13
C LEU A 61 -7.00 12.30 9.10
N PRO A 62 -7.29 12.09 10.39
CA PRO A 62 -7.02 13.12 11.40
C PRO A 62 -5.52 13.36 11.56
N LEU A 63 -5.15 14.54 12.05
CA LEU A 63 -3.76 14.87 12.32
C LEU A 63 -3.33 14.31 13.67
N PRO A 64 -2.02 13.94 13.82
CA PRO A 64 -1.00 13.95 12.78
C PRO A 64 -1.12 12.75 11.84
N LYS A 65 -0.87 12.97 10.56
CA LYS A 65 -0.82 11.90 9.58
C LYS A 65 0.53 11.21 9.63
N PRO A 66 0.57 9.87 9.48
CA PRO A 66 1.84 9.18 9.39
C PRO A 66 2.64 9.65 8.18
N SER A 67 3.93 9.80 8.36
CA SER A 67 4.86 10.20 7.30
C SER A 67 5.73 9.05 6.81
N ARG A 68 5.64 7.89 7.44
CA ARG A 68 6.35 6.68 7.08
C ARG A 68 5.32 5.64 6.64
N THR A 69 5.42 5.22 5.38
CA THR A 69 4.32 4.51 4.73
C THR A 69 4.86 3.39 3.85
N ILE A 70 4.12 2.28 3.82
CA ILE A 70 4.34 1.21 2.85
C ILE A 70 3.08 1.10 2.00
N LEU A 71 3.27 1.02 0.70
CA LEU A 71 2.19 0.84 -0.27
C LEU A 71 2.38 -0.50 -0.98
N PHE A 72 1.30 -1.26 -1.08
CA PHE A 72 1.29 -2.51 -1.85
C PHE A 72 0.29 -2.37 -2.99
N ILE A 73 0.73 -2.72 -4.20
CA ILE A 73 -0.10 -2.61 -5.39
C ILE A 73 -0.23 -3.98 -6.03
N GLU A 74 -1.45 -4.36 -6.32
CA GLU A 74 -1.76 -5.62 -6.96
C GLU A 74 -2.50 -5.33 -8.27
N SER A 75 -1.85 -5.62 -9.40
CA SER A 75 -2.44 -5.41 -10.72
C SER A 75 -1.62 -6.15 -11.78
N ARG A 76 -2.33 -6.83 -12.68
CA ARG A 76 -1.72 -7.55 -13.80
C ARG A 76 -1.12 -6.60 -14.85
N SER A 77 -1.66 -5.41 -14.99
CA SER A 77 -1.35 -4.50 -16.10
C SER A 77 -0.54 -3.27 -15.71
N LEU A 78 0.26 -3.34 -14.64
CA LEU A 78 1.13 -2.24 -14.24
C LEU A 78 2.26 -2.04 -15.24
N THR A 79 2.51 -0.76 -15.59
CA THR A 79 3.63 -0.35 -16.43
C THR A 79 4.63 0.46 -15.61
N MET A 80 5.82 0.69 -16.16
CA MET A 80 6.82 1.55 -15.50
C MET A 80 6.32 2.99 -15.35
N ALA A 81 5.52 3.47 -16.31
CA ALA A 81 4.90 4.79 -16.22
C ALA A 81 3.90 4.85 -15.05
N ASP A 82 3.15 3.78 -14.83
CA ASP A 82 2.22 3.68 -13.70
C ASP A 82 2.97 3.75 -12.37
N ILE A 83 4.09 3.06 -12.26
CA ILE A 83 4.91 3.07 -11.04
C ILE A 83 5.43 4.47 -10.76
N GLY A 84 5.93 5.18 -11.79
CA GLY A 84 6.37 6.56 -11.64
C GLY A 84 5.25 7.50 -11.22
N TYR A 85 4.06 7.32 -11.76
CA TYR A 85 2.88 8.09 -11.39
C TYR A 85 2.50 7.87 -9.93
N ILE A 86 2.54 6.62 -9.47
CA ILE A 86 2.25 6.28 -8.08
C ILE A 86 3.27 6.92 -7.14
N GLU A 87 4.55 6.83 -7.45
CA GLU A 87 5.60 7.45 -6.65
C GLU A 87 5.39 8.95 -6.50
N ASN A 88 5.04 9.63 -7.59
CA ASN A 88 4.77 11.07 -7.57
C ASN A 88 3.54 11.42 -6.74
N SER A 89 2.54 10.55 -6.68
CA SER A 89 1.33 10.78 -5.91
C SER A 89 1.58 10.72 -4.40
N PHE A 90 2.66 10.08 -3.96
CA PHE A 90 3.02 9.94 -2.55
C PHE A 90 4.30 10.68 -2.20
N ASN A 91 4.46 11.84 -2.78
CA ASN A 91 5.56 12.76 -2.51
C ASN A 91 5.41 13.38 -1.12
N GLY A 92 6.51 13.61 -0.43
CA GLY A 92 6.50 14.31 0.86
C GLY A 92 6.48 13.42 2.10
N PHE A 93 6.53 12.12 1.95
CA PHE A 93 6.71 11.21 3.08
C PHE A 93 8.18 11.20 3.51
N ASP A 94 8.43 11.04 4.82
CA ASP A 94 9.79 10.88 5.35
C ASP A 94 10.40 9.56 4.90
N PHE A 95 9.56 8.54 4.81
CA PHE A 95 9.96 7.23 4.32
C PHE A 95 8.80 6.61 3.57
N PHE A 96 9.05 6.20 2.34
CA PHE A 96 8.05 5.56 1.50
C PHE A 96 8.66 4.36 0.79
N LYS A 97 8.00 3.22 0.90
CA LYS A 97 8.41 2.00 0.21
C LYS A 97 7.19 1.34 -0.39
N PHE A 98 7.35 0.68 -1.54
CA PHE A 98 6.23 -0.03 -2.13
C PHE A 98 6.61 -1.44 -2.55
N GLY A 99 5.61 -2.32 -2.60
CA GLY A 99 5.70 -3.65 -3.14
C GLY A 99 4.69 -3.85 -4.25
N ILE A 100 4.96 -4.78 -5.15
CA ILE A 100 4.10 -5.02 -6.30
C ILE A 100 3.87 -6.51 -6.48
N ASN A 101 2.62 -6.87 -6.74
CA ASN A 101 2.22 -8.18 -7.24
C ASN A 101 1.58 -8.00 -8.61
N CYS A 102 2.12 -8.69 -9.62
CA CYS A 102 1.63 -8.58 -11.00
C CYS A 102 0.52 -9.57 -11.31
N GLU A 103 -0.35 -9.82 -10.34
CA GLU A 103 -1.53 -10.66 -10.52
C GLU A 103 -2.79 -9.83 -10.31
N GLU A 104 -3.90 -10.32 -10.85
CA GLU A 104 -5.20 -9.69 -10.70
C GLU A 104 -5.75 -10.03 -9.32
N PRO A 105 -6.15 -9.04 -8.51
CA PRO A 105 -6.76 -9.34 -7.21
C PRO A 105 -8.16 -9.91 -7.38
N ASP A 106 -8.62 -10.59 -6.34
CA ASP A 106 -9.93 -11.22 -6.34
C ASP A 106 -11.04 -10.16 -6.44
N GLY A 107 -11.90 -10.29 -7.45
CA GLY A 107 -13.06 -9.42 -7.63
C GLY A 107 -12.78 -8.02 -8.16
N ALA A 108 -11.55 -7.75 -8.60
CA ALA A 108 -11.17 -6.44 -9.13
C ALA A 108 -9.95 -6.57 -10.03
N LYS A 109 -9.59 -5.50 -10.73
CA LYS A 109 -8.38 -5.48 -11.57
C LYS A 109 -7.20 -4.84 -10.86
N VAL A 110 -7.46 -3.96 -9.91
CA VAL A 110 -6.43 -3.25 -9.15
C VAL A 110 -6.80 -3.23 -7.67
N ARG A 111 -5.81 -3.47 -6.84
CA ARG A 111 -5.92 -3.31 -5.39
C ARG A 111 -4.73 -2.54 -4.88
N ILE A 112 -4.95 -1.59 -4.00
CA ILE A 112 -3.89 -0.85 -3.32
C ILE A 112 -4.15 -0.92 -1.82
N ILE A 113 -3.11 -1.32 -1.07
CA ILE A 113 -3.13 -1.35 0.39
C ILE A 113 -2.04 -0.40 0.89
N LEU A 114 -2.43 0.55 1.71
CA LEU A 114 -1.51 1.51 2.32
C LEU A 114 -1.47 1.25 3.82
N ILE A 115 -0.25 1.07 4.34
CA ILE A 115 0.01 0.87 5.76
C ILE A 115 0.85 2.04 6.27
N GLY A 116 0.39 2.65 7.31
CA GLY A 116 1.12 3.78 7.90
C GLY A 116 0.96 3.93 9.40
#